data_d936b2769c327e631d09c0aa5e7b66df
#
_entry.id   d936b2769c327e631d09c0aa5e7b66df
#
_cell.length_a   1.000
_cell.length_b   1.000
_cell.length_c   1.000
_cell.angle_alpha   90.00
_cell.angle_beta   90.00
_cell.angle_gamma   90.00
#
_symmetry.space_group_name_H-M   'P 1'
#
loop_
_entity.id
_entity.type
_entity.pdbx_description
1 polymer ?
#
loop_
_entity_poly.entity_id
_entity_poly.type
_entity_poly.pdbx_seq_one_letter_code
_entity_poly.pdbx_strand_id
1 'polypeptide(L)'
;VQGFIDKICFDEYRPVRKGDTLALIEDTEFRFRVAQAEADYQNALSGKSAMTTTINTTQNNLAVSDAGLEEARIRMDNAQREYQRYKNLYEKAAVTHQQYDAVKTDYEALKARYELLSRQKQSTALIKQEQTQRLEQNMAGIKLAKAALELAKLNLSYTVITAPCDGTTGRKNIQEGQLIQPGQTLVDIVDANDIWIVANYKETQTANIREGQSVEIEVDAVPGIRFEGVVKSISRATGASFSLFPQDNSAGNFVKVEQRIPLRIEFTGKNNKADLERLRAGMNVECEVKY
;
A
#
# COMPACT_ATOMS: atom_id res chain seq x y z
N VAL A 1 5.81 -5.57 13.73
CA VAL A 1 5.93 -7.04 13.91
C VAL A 1 6.32 -7.36 15.35
N GLN A 2 6.05 -8.58 15.80
CA GLN A 2 6.50 -9.13 17.06
C GLN A 2 7.61 -10.14 16.78
N GLY A 3 8.63 -10.21 17.62
CA GLY A 3 9.70 -11.18 17.48
C GLY A 3 10.83 -10.98 18.50
N PHE A 4 11.79 -11.87 18.52
CA PHE A 4 12.97 -11.75 19.35
C PHE A 4 14.02 -10.87 18.68
N ILE A 5 14.73 -10.06 19.45
CA ILE A 5 15.86 -9.28 18.94
C ILE A 5 17.02 -10.22 18.67
N ASP A 6 17.43 -10.32 17.42
CA ASP A 6 18.59 -11.10 17.01
C ASP A 6 19.89 -10.31 17.27
N LYS A 7 19.92 -9.04 16.86
CA LYS A 7 21.10 -8.20 16.98
C LYS A 7 20.73 -6.73 17.17
N ILE A 8 21.53 -6.03 18.00
CA ILE A 8 21.47 -4.57 18.17
C ILE A 8 22.69 -3.95 17.46
N CYS A 9 22.42 -3.03 16.53
CA CYS A 9 23.44 -2.45 15.64
C CYS A 9 23.81 -1.00 15.99
N PHE A 10 23.35 -0.46 17.12
CA PHE A 10 23.67 0.89 17.56
C PHE A 10 24.26 0.91 18.97
N ASP A 11 25.04 1.93 19.26
CA ASP A 11 25.51 2.27 20.59
C ASP A 11 24.75 3.47 21.17
N GLU A 12 24.72 3.57 22.50
CA GLU A 12 24.10 4.71 23.18
C GLU A 12 24.90 6.01 22.90
N TYR A 13 24.15 7.09 22.75
CA TYR A 13 24.69 8.45 22.58
C TYR A 13 25.57 8.62 21.33
N ARG A 14 25.35 7.82 20.31
CA ARG A 14 26.05 7.90 19.03
C ARG A 14 25.21 8.53 17.93
N PRO A 15 25.82 9.27 17.02
CA PRO A 15 25.11 9.80 15.87
C PRO A 15 24.69 8.66 14.94
N VAL A 16 23.46 8.76 14.43
CA VAL A 16 22.88 7.85 13.42
C VAL A 16 22.28 8.69 12.31
N ARG A 17 22.26 8.13 11.10
CA ARG A 17 21.63 8.72 9.93
C ARG A 17 20.30 8.02 9.65
N LYS A 18 19.40 8.75 9.02
CA LYS A 18 18.15 8.18 8.51
C LYS A 18 18.42 6.96 7.64
N GLY A 19 17.79 5.84 7.99
CA GLY A 19 17.96 4.57 7.29
C GLY A 19 19.04 3.64 7.87
N ASP A 20 19.86 4.11 8.83
CA ASP A 20 20.82 3.24 9.52
C ASP A 20 20.05 2.14 10.28
N THR A 21 20.55 0.90 10.21
CA THR A 21 19.94 -0.23 10.90
C THR A 21 20.25 -0.12 12.41
N LEU A 22 19.18 -0.09 13.21
CA LEU A 22 19.28 -0.01 14.67
C LEU A 22 19.21 -1.40 15.33
N ALA A 23 18.27 -2.23 14.88
CA ALA A 23 18.11 -3.56 15.42
C ALA A 23 17.59 -4.53 14.36
N LEU A 24 17.93 -5.78 14.51
CA LEU A 24 17.41 -6.88 13.70
C LEU A 24 16.53 -7.76 14.58
N ILE A 25 15.35 -8.07 14.10
CA ILE A 25 14.44 -9.06 14.69
C ILE A 25 14.67 -10.38 13.98
N GLU A 26 14.58 -11.50 14.67
CA GLU A 26 14.64 -12.82 14.07
C GLU A 26 13.66 -12.93 12.91
N ASP A 27 14.16 -13.19 11.72
CA ASP A 27 13.38 -13.09 10.47
C ASP A 27 13.01 -14.44 9.86
N THR A 28 13.44 -15.54 10.46
CA THR A 28 13.29 -16.92 9.93
C THR A 28 11.83 -17.24 9.60
N GLU A 29 10.91 -16.95 10.51
CA GLU A 29 9.47 -17.18 10.28
C GLU A 29 8.93 -16.31 9.15
N PHE A 30 9.35 -15.05 9.09
CA PHE A 30 8.92 -14.12 8.04
C PHE A 30 9.44 -14.51 6.65
N ARG A 31 10.67 -15.04 6.56
CA ARG A 31 11.22 -15.60 5.31
C ARG A 31 10.42 -16.80 4.84
N PHE A 32 10.04 -17.71 5.73
CA PHE A 32 9.19 -18.84 5.36
C PHE A 32 7.80 -18.40 4.90
N ARG A 33 7.21 -17.39 5.53
CA ARG A 33 5.94 -16.81 5.08
C ARG A 33 6.05 -16.18 3.69
N VAL A 34 7.16 -15.50 3.39
CA VAL A 34 7.42 -14.97 2.04
C VAL A 34 7.55 -16.10 1.03
N ALA A 35 8.34 -17.13 1.33
CA ALA A 35 8.50 -18.29 0.45
C ALA A 35 7.18 -19.01 0.17
N GLN A 36 6.35 -19.19 1.19
CA GLN A 36 5.01 -19.77 1.06
C GLN A 36 4.12 -18.92 0.14
N ALA A 37 4.02 -17.61 0.41
CA ALA A 37 3.20 -16.70 -0.40
C ALA A 37 3.70 -16.58 -1.84
N GLU A 38 5.01 -16.68 -2.07
CA GLU A 38 5.60 -16.70 -3.40
C GLU A 38 5.23 -17.97 -4.17
N ALA A 39 5.28 -19.14 -3.50
CA ALA A 39 4.85 -20.41 -4.10
C ALA A 39 3.35 -20.36 -4.47
N ASP A 40 2.50 -19.80 -3.62
CA ASP A 40 1.07 -19.64 -3.87
C ASP A 40 0.82 -18.69 -5.07
N TYR A 41 1.57 -17.60 -5.17
CA TYR A 41 1.51 -16.70 -6.31
C TYR A 41 1.96 -17.37 -7.62
N GLN A 42 3.04 -18.14 -7.61
CA GLN A 42 3.52 -18.90 -8.77
C GLN A 42 2.53 -19.98 -9.20
N ASN A 43 1.90 -20.65 -8.23
CA ASN A 43 0.85 -21.63 -8.51
C ASN A 43 -0.35 -20.97 -9.22
N ALA A 44 -0.80 -19.81 -8.73
CA ALA A 44 -1.88 -19.06 -9.38
C ALA A 44 -1.52 -18.62 -10.81
N LEU A 45 -0.27 -18.20 -11.06
CA LEU A 45 0.23 -17.86 -12.40
C LEU A 45 0.23 -19.08 -13.34
N SER A 46 0.65 -20.24 -12.83
CA SER A 46 0.65 -21.50 -13.59
C SER A 46 -0.78 -21.89 -13.99
N GLY A 47 -1.75 -21.73 -13.08
CA GLY A 47 -3.17 -21.92 -13.37
C GLY A 47 -3.69 -21.03 -14.50
N LYS A 48 -3.28 -19.75 -14.53
CA LYS A 48 -3.59 -18.82 -15.65
C LYS A 48 -3.01 -19.36 -16.98
N SER A 49 -1.75 -19.79 -16.98
CA SER A 49 -1.09 -20.30 -18.20
C SER A 49 -1.81 -21.52 -18.76
N ALA A 50 -2.16 -22.48 -17.90
CA ALA A 50 -2.92 -23.67 -18.28
C ALA A 50 -4.28 -23.30 -18.87
N MET A 51 -5.02 -22.37 -18.24
CA MET A 51 -6.32 -21.93 -18.73
C MET A 51 -6.21 -21.22 -20.09
N THR A 52 -5.18 -20.38 -20.29
CA THR A 52 -4.92 -19.72 -21.58
C THR A 52 -4.68 -20.74 -22.69
N THR A 53 -3.90 -21.79 -22.41
CA THR A 53 -3.69 -22.90 -23.37
C THR A 53 -4.99 -23.60 -23.71
N THR A 54 -5.85 -23.86 -22.73
CA THR A 54 -7.16 -24.47 -22.94
C THR A 54 -8.07 -23.59 -23.83
N ILE A 55 -8.08 -22.28 -23.60
CA ILE A 55 -8.83 -21.32 -24.43
C ILE A 55 -8.32 -21.32 -25.86
N ASN A 56 -7.00 -21.33 -26.06
CA ASN A 56 -6.39 -21.39 -27.39
C ASN A 56 -6.76 -22.69 -28.13
N THR A 57 -6.77 -23.84 -27.43
CA THR A 57 -7.23 -25.10 -28.00
C THR A 57 -8.69 -25.04 -28.41
N THR A 58 -9.56 -24.48 -27.57
CA THR A 58 -10.98 -24.30 -27.90
C THR A 58 -11.18 -23.32 -29.05
N GLN A 59 -10.36 -22.27 -29.15
CA GLN A 59 -10.36 -21.35 -30.29
C GLN A 59 -10.00 -22.05 -31.60
N ASN A 60 -9.01 -22.94 -31.60
CA ASN A 60 -8.64 -23.74 -32.77
C ASN A 60 -9.80 -24.71 -33.16
N ASN A 61 -10.42 -25.36 -32.19
CA ASN A 61 -11.59 -26.22 -32.44
C ASN A 61 -12.77 -25.42 -33.03
N LEU A 62 -12.96 -24.17 -32.59
CA LEU A 62 -13.95 -23.27 -33.16
C LEU A 62 -13.64 -22.96 -34.64
N ALA A 63 -12.39 -22.68 -34.97
CA ALA A 63 -11.97 -22.44 -36.36
C ALA A 63 -12.20 -23.67 -37.26
N VAL A 64 -11.94 -24.86 -36.73
CA VAL A 64 -12.25 -26.12 -37.46
C VAL A 64 -13.75 -26.29 -37.67
N SER A 65 -14.57 -25.98 -36.64
CA SER A 65 -16.01 -26.02 -36.75
C SER A 65 -16.57 -25.00 -37.75
N ASP A 66 -15.90 -23.83 -37.84
CA ASP A 66 -16.26 -22.80 -38.83
C ASP A 66 -15.99 -23.28 -40.26
N ALA A 67 -14.85 -23.89 -40.52
CA ALA A 67 -14.50 -24.45 -41.84
C ALA A 67 -15.51 -25.55 -42.24
N GLY A 68 -15.84 -26.45 -41.31
CA GLY A 68 -16.82 -27.51 -41.55
C GLY A 68 -18.26 -26.98 -41.78
N LEU A 69 -18.66 -25.92 -41.10
CA LEU A 69 -19.94 -25.26 -41.30
C LEU A 69 -20.00 -24.58 -42.69
N GLU A 70 -18.92 -23.93 -43.13
CA GLU A 70 -18.87 -23.31 -44.45
C GLU A 70 -18.91 -24.34 -45.57
N GLU A 71 -18.24 -25.48 -45.44
CA GLU A 71 -18.38 -26.60 -46.39
C GLU A 71 -19.84 -27.08 -46.47
N ALA A 72 -20.48 -27.31 -45.32
CA ALA A 72 -21.89 -27.74 -45.30
C ALA A 72 -22.83 -26.70 -45.90
N ARG A 73 -22.56 -25.42 -45.70
CA ARG A 73 -23.32 -24.31 -46.30
C ARG A 73 -23.25 -24.35 -47.82
N ILE A 74 -22.04 -24.48 -48.38
CA ILE A 74 -21.83 -24.53 -49.81
C ILE A 74 -22.58 -25.73 -50.45
N ARG A 75 -22.53 -26.90 -49.78
CA ARG A 75 -23.27 -28.09 -50.24
C ARG A 75 -24.78 -27.89 -50.19
N MET A 76 -25.29 -27.34 -49.09
CA MET A 76 -26.69 -27.03 -48.95
C MET A 76 -27.17 -26.00 -49.98
N ASP A 77 -26.41 -24.93 -50.22
CA ASP A 77 -26.73 -23.88 -51.20
C ASP A 77 -26.76 -24.46 -52.64
N ASN A 78 -25.91 -25.42 -52.96
CA ASN A 78 -25.90 -26.14 -54.23
C ASN A 78 -27.19 -27.01 -54.39
N ALA A 79 -27.48 -27.80 -53.37
CA ALA A 79 -28.69 -28.64 -53.35
C ALA A 79 -29.98 -27.80 -53.38
N GLN A 80 -30.00 -26.65 -52.75
CA GLN A 80 -31.13 -25.70 -52.78
C GLN A 80 -31.39 -25.19 -54.19
N ARG A 81 -30.32 -24.83 -54.92
CA ARG A 81 -30.42 -24.38 -56.32
C ARG A 81 -30.95 -25.51 -57.23
N GLU A 82 -30.49 -26.73 -56.99
CA GLU A 82 -30.94 -27.90 -57.73
C GLU A 82 -32.38 -28.24 -57.42
N TYR A 83 -32.78 -28.23 -56.16
CA TYR A 83 -34.17 -28.40 -55.73
C TYR A 83 -35.09 -27.37 -56.38
N GLN A 84 -34.74 -26.08 -56.42
CA GLN A 84 -35.54 -25.05 -57.09
C GLN A 84 -35.65 -25.29 -58.58
N ARG A 85 -34.60 -25.73 -59.25
CA ARG A 85 -34.64 -26.11 -60.68
C ARG A 85 -35.59 -27.26 -60.94
N TYR A 86 -35.47 -28.35 -60.18
CA TYR A 86 -36.30 -29.52 -60.31
C TYR A 86 -37.77 -29.22 -59.95
N LYS A 87 -38.05 -28.37 -58.97
CA LYS A 87 -39.40 -27.91 -58.67
C LYS A 87 -40.04 -27.19 -59.83
N ASN A 88 -39.35 -26.28 -60.49
CA ASN A 88 -39.86 -25.59 -61.67
C ASN A 88 -40.09 -26.53 -62.88
N LEU A 89 -39.26 -27.56 -63.04
CA LEU A 89 -39.40 -28.59 -64.10
C LEU A 89 -40.56 -29.52 -63.78
N TYR A 90 -40.81 -29.89 -62.55
CA TYR A 90 -41.92 -30.70 -62.10
C TYR A 90 -43.28 -29.98 -62.30
N GLU A 91 -43.32 -28.71 -61.98
CA GLU A 91 -44.49 -27.86 -62.22
C GLU A 91 -44.88 -27.79 -63.73
N LYS A 92 -43.88 -27.95 -64.62
CA LYS A 92 -43.98 -28.02 -66.08
C LYS A 92 -44.16 -29.44 -66.62
N ALA A 93 -44.36 -30.45 -65.75
CA ALA A 93 -44.41 -31.88 -66.09
C ALA A 93 -43.22 -32.41 -66.90
N ALA A 94 -42.02 -31.78 -66.76
CA ALA A 94 -40.79 -32.13 -67.45
C ALA A 94 -39.89 -33.16 -66.74
N VAL A 95 -40.22 -33.53 -65.50
CA VAL A 95 -39.49 -34.50 -64.64
C VAL A 95 -40.51 -35.39 -63.91
N THR A 96 -40.14 -36.60 -63.51
CA THR A 96 -40.97 -37.52 -62.73
C THR A 96 -41.02 -37.10 -61.26
N HIS A 97 -42.14 -37.52 -60.56
CA HIS A 97 -42.28 -37.31 -59.13
C HIS A 97 -41.10 -37.89 -58.33
N GLN A 98 -40.63 -39.07 -58.68
CA GLN A 98 -39.51 -39.73 -58.04
C GLN A 98 -38.23 -38.91 -58.13
N GLN A 99 -37.95 -38.27 -59.27
CA GLN A 99 -36.78 -37.40 -59.45
C GLN A 99 -36.88 -36.12 -58.59
N TYR A 100 -38.06 -35.51 -58.51
CA TYR A 100 -38.34 -34.36 -57.68
C TYR A 100 -38.15 -34.70 -56.21
N ASP A 101 -38.77 -35.82 -55.72
CA ASP A 101 -38.68 -36.23 -54.31
C ASP A 101 -37.21 -36.59 -53.92
N ALA A 102 -36.45 -37.19 -54.77
CA ALA A 102 -35.04 -37.50 -54.50
C ALA A 102 -34.22 -36.23 -54.25
N VAL A 103 -34.36 -35.19 -55.10
CA VAL A 103 -33.62 -33.94 -54.97
C VAL A 103 -34.12 -33.12 -53.73
N LYS A 104 -35.43 -33.19 -53.46
CA LYS A 104 -36.02 -32.56 -52.25
C LYS A 104 -35.44 -33.19 -50.98
N THR A 105 -35.41 -34.51 -50.90
CA THR A 105 -34.85 -35.24 -49.74
C THR A 105 -33.38 -34.95 -49.55
N ASP A 106 -32.59 -34.89 -50.63
CA ASP A 106 -31.17 -34.53 -50.54
C ASP A 106 -30.97 -33.12 -49.98
N TYR A 107 -31.73 -32.13 -50.51
CA TYR A 107 -31.71 -30.76 -49.95
C TYR A 107 -32.09 -30.72 -48.45
N GLU A 108 -33.16 -31.40 -48.05
CA GLU A 108 -33.62 -31.45 -46.64
C GLU A 108 -32.57 -32.09 -45.73
N ALA A 109 -31.90 -33.15 -46.18
CA ALA A 109 -30.80 -33.83 -45.47
C ALA A 109 -29.58 -32.89 -45.29
N LEU A 110 -29.16 -32.20 -46.32
CA LEU A 110 -28.03 -31.27 -46.28
C LEU A 110 -28.35 -30.04 -45.39
N LYS A 111 -29.58 -29.55 -45.45
CA LYS A 111 -30.09 -28.49 -44.56
C LYS A 111 -30.03 -28.92 -43.11
N ALA A 112 -30.49 -30.11 -42.77
CA ALA A 112 -30.44 -30.66 -41.42
C ALA A 112 -28.97 -30.80 -40.93
N ARG A 113 -28.08 -31.21 -41.85
CA ARG A 113 -26.62 -31.32 -41.58
C ARG A 113 -26.03 -29.95 -41.27
N TYR A 114 -26.36 -28.90 -42.04
CA TYR A 114 -25.93 -27.53 -41.77
C TYR A 114 -26.42 -27.02 -40.40
N GLU A 115 -27.68 -27.23 -40.08
CA GLU A 115 -28.26 -26.83 -38.80
C GLU A 115 -27.57 -27.54 -37.62
N LEU A 116 -27.27 -28.82 -37.75
CA LEU A 116 -26.52 -29.59 -36.74
C LEU A 116 -25.15 -28.98 -36.49
N LEU A 117 -24.36 -28.71 -37.54
CA LEU A 117 -23.01 -28.12 -37.43
C LEU A 117 -23.07 -26.69 -36.87
N SER A 118 -24.11 -25.92 -37.23
CA SER A 118 -24.35 -24.58 -36.68
C SER A 118 -24.54 -24.62 -35.15
N ARG A 119 -25.36 -25.55 -34.66
CA ARG A 119 -25.55 -25.77 -33.22
C ARG A 119 -24.30 -26.26 -32.54
N GLN A 120 -23.51 -27.12 -33.19
CA GLN A 120 -22.22 -27.59 -32.68
C GLN A 120 -21.23 -26.45 -32.50
N LYS A 121 -21.11 -25.55 -33.50
CA LYS A 121 -20.29 -24.34 -33.42
C LYS A 121 -20.75 -23.44 -32.25
N GLN A 122 -22.05 -23.20 -32.13
CA GLN A 122 -22.62 -22.39 -31.06
C GLN A 122 -22.25 -22.96 -29.67
N SER A 123 -22.38 -24.29 -29.50
CA SER A 123 -21.98 -24.97 -28.26
C SER A 123 -20.48 -24.76 -27.93
N THR A 124 -19.60 -24.90 -28.94
CA THR A 124 -18.15 -24.66 -28.76
C THR A 124 -17.86 -23.19 -28.40
N ALA A 125 -18.58 -22.24 -28.98
CA ALA A 125 -18.48 -20.83 -28.67
C ALA A 125 -18.86 -20.51 -27.20
N LEU A 126 -19.92 -21.14 -26.72
CA LEU A 126 -20.35 -21.00 -25.31
C LEU A 126 -19.32 -21.60 -24.35
N ILE A 127 -18.72 -22.74 -24.67
CA ILE A 127 -17.63 -23.33 -23.89
C ILE A 127 -16.44 -22.36 -23.80
N LYS A 128 -16.05 -21.75 -24.92
CA LYS A 128 -14.98 -20.73 -24.93
C LYS A 128 -15.32 -19.55 -24.04
N GLN A 129 -16.57 -19.07 -24.11
CA GLN A 129 -17.04 -17.96 -23.28
C GLN A 129 -16.95 -18.31 -21.79
N GLU A 130 -17.40 -19.50 -21.41
CA GLU A 130 -17.29 -19.99 -20.02
C GLU A 130 -15.82 -20.04 -19.57
N GLN A 131 -14.93 -20.60 -20.41
CA GLN A 131 -13.49 -20.65 -20.10
C GLN A 131 -12.88 -19.25 -19.93
N THR A 132 -13.33 -18.26 -20.73
CA THR A 132 -12.88 -16.88 -20.60
C THR A 132 -13.31 -16.28 -19.26
N GLN A 133 -14.55 -16.53 -18.83
CA GLN A 133 -15.02 -16.08 -17.51
C GLN A 133 -14.25 -16.73 -16.37
N ARG A 134 -13.93 -18.02 -16.49
CA ARG A 134 -13.07 -18.72 -15.52
C ARG A 134 -11.65 -18.14 -15.48
N LEU A 135 -11.10 -17.69 -16.62
CA LEU A 135 -9.82 -16.99 -16.65
C LEU A 135 -9.87 -15.68 -15.89
N GLU A 136 -10.96 -14.90 -16.02
CA GLU A 136 -11.14 -13.67 -15.25
C GLU A 136 -11.21 -13.92 -13.74
N GLN A 137 -11.89 -14.99 -13.31
CA GLN A 137 -11.89 -15.41 -11.90
C GLN A 137 -10.48 -15.79 -11.43
N ASN A 138 -9.72 -16.54 -12.23
CA ASN A 138 -8.32 -16.86 -11.93
C ASN A 138 -7.45 -15.60 -11.82
N MET A 139 -7.67 -14.59 -12.66
CA MET A 139 -6.96 -13.31 -12.57
C MET A 139 -7.23 -12.58 -11.25
N ALA A 140 -8.44 -12.68 -10.70
CA ALA A 140 -8.75 -12.15 -9.37
C ALA A 140 -7.97 -12.92 -8.28
N GLY A 141 -7.88 -14.26 -8.39
CA GLY A 141 -7.07 -15.10 -7.51
C GLY A 141 -5.57 -14.75 -7.55
N ILE A 142 -5.04 -14.45 -8.73
CA ILE A 142 -3.64 -13.99 -8.89
C ILE A 142 -3.42 -12.66 -8.17
N LYS A 143 -4.35 -11.71 -8.27
CA LYS A 143 -4.26 -10.43 -7.56
C LYS A 143 -4.26 -10.64 -6.04
N LEU A 144 -5.09 -11.54 -5.54
CA LEU A 144 -5.14 -11.88 -4.13
C LEU A 144 -3.81 -12.50 -3.65
N ALA A 145 -3.30 -13.49 -4.37
CA ALA A 145 -2.02 -14.14 -4.05
C ALA A 145 -0.84 -13.15 -4.10
N LYS A 146 -0.84 -12.23 -5.08
CA LYS A 146 0.15 -11.16 -5.16
C LYS A 146 0.08 -10.22 -3.96
N ALA A 147 -1.12 -9.81 -3.54
CA ALA A 147 -1.30 -8.95 -2.37
C ALA A 147 -0.81 -9.65 -1.08
N ALA A 148 -1.06 -10.95 -0.95
CA ALA A 148 -0.55 -11.74 0.17
C ALA A 148 1.00 -11.81 0.18
N LEU A 149 1.62 -11.98 -0.99
CA LEU A 149 3.08 -11.95 -1.14
C LEU A 149 3.66 -10.59 -0.75
N GLU A 150 3.09 -9.49 -1.24
CA GLU A 150 3.55 -8.13 -0.88
C GLU A 150 3.40 -7.85 0.62
N LEU A 151 2.29 -8.33 1.25
CA LEU A 151 2.12 -8.22 2.70
C LEU A 151 3.17 -9.03 3.47
N ALA A 152 3.49 -10.25 3.01
CA ALA A 152 4.53 -11.07 3.63
C ALA A 152 5.91 -10.40 3.51
N LYS A 153 6.25 -9.82 2.35
CA LYS A 153 7.49 -9.05 2.14
C LYS A 153 7.55 -7.80 3.01
N LEU A 154 6.43 -7.08 3.15
CA LEU A 154 6.34 -5.92 4.03
C LEU A 154 6.59 -6.31 5.49
N ASN A 155 5.99 -7.40 5.97
CA ASN A 155 6.24 -7.90 7.32
C ASN A 155 7.71 -8.32 7.52
N LEU A 156 8.33 -8.91 6.51
CA LEU A 156 9.77 -9.21 6.54
C LEU A 156 10.60 -7.92 6.59
N SER A 157 10.24 -6.88 5.86
CA SER A 157 10.97 -5.60 5.93
C SER A 157 10.92 -4.95 7.31
N TYR A 158 9.86 -5.18 8.08
CA TYR A 158 9.73 -4.70 9.46
C TYR A 158 10.59 -5.45 10.48
N THR A 159 11.26 -6.53 10.09
CA THR A 159 12.25 -7.20 10.95
C THR A 159 13.57 -6.41 11.03
N VAL A 160 13.80 -5.51 10.08
CA VAL A 160 14.95 -4.59 10.10
C VAL A 160 14.46 -3.23 10.59
N ILE A 161 14.84 -2.86 11.82
CA ILE A 161 14.46 -1.59 12.40
C ILE A 161 15.50 -0.54 12.05
N THR A 162 15.07 0.52 11.38
CA THR A 162 15.94 1.59 10.90
C THR A 162 15.64 2.93 11.57
N ALA A 163 16.62 3.81 11.61
CA ALA A 163 16.48 5.17 12.12
C ALA A 163 15.53 5.99 11.21
N PRO A 164 14.48 6.64 11.77
CA PRO A 164 13.53 7.43 11.01
C PRO A 164 14.06 8.80 10.57
N CYS A 165 15.05 9.34 11.29
CA CYS A 165 15.68 10.64 11.06
C CYS A 165 17.17 10.60 11.40
N ASP A 166 17.90 11.63 10.97
CA ASP A 166 19.26 11.88 11.44
C ASP A 166 19.20 12.38 12.89
N GLY A 167 20.11 11.90 13.75
CA GLY A 167 20.11 12.33 15.12
C GLY A 167 21.10 11.57 15.99
N THR A 168 20.95 11.70 17.29
CA THR A 168 21.76 10.98 18.27
C THR A 168 20.87 10.00 19.03
N THR A 169 21.30 8.74 19.13
CA THR A 169 20.60 7.71 19.91
C THR A 169 20.59 8.07 21.39
N GLY A 170 19.47 7.81 22.03
CA GLY A 170 19.33 7.90 23.47
C GLY A 170 19.77 6.63 24.18
N ARG A 171 19.14 6.35 25.32
CA ARG A 171 19.39 5.19 26.13
C ARG A 171 18.84 3.93 25.47
N LYS A 172 19.56 2.83 25.58
CA LYS A 172 19.14 1.53 25.10
C LYS A 172 18.13 0.90 26.06
N ASN A 173 16.91 0.69 25.59
CA ASN A 173 15.83 0.09 26.39
C ASN A 173 15.55 -1.36 26.01
N ILE A 174 16.46 -2.00 25.26
CA ILE A 174 16.32 -3.34 24.71
C ILE A 174 17.59 -4.15 24.87
N GLN A 175 17.45 -5.48 24.87
CA GLN A 175 18.56 -6.45 24.93
C GLN A 175 18.40 -7.50 23.82
N GLU A 176 19.52 -8.04 23.35
CA GLU A 176 19.53 -9.17 22.43
C GLU A 176 18.85 -10.38 23.08
N GLY A 177 18.06 -11.13 22.33
CA GLY A 177 17.21 -12.20 22.81
C GLY A 177 15.90 -11.78 23.49
N GLN A 178 15.65 -10.47 23.65
CA GLN A 178 14.40 -9.97 24.21
C GLN A 178 13.26 -10.07 23.21
N LEU A 179 12.09 -10.52 23.67
CA LEU A 179 10.85 -10.45 22.89
C LEU A 179 10.32 -9.02 22.87
N ILE A 180 10.11 -8.47 21.68
CA ILE A 180 9.49 -7.16 21.49
C ILE A 180 8.09 -7.28 20.89
N GLN A 181 7.25 -6.30 21.22
CA GLN A 181 5.87 -6.20 20.74
C GLN A 181 5.67 -4.94 19.90
N PRO A 182 4.68 -4.91 19.01
CA PRO A 182 4.31 -3.71 18.27
C PRO A 182 3.96 -2.56 19.21
N GLY A 183 4.53 -1.37 18.96
CA GLY A 183 4.32 -0.18 19.79
C GLY A 183 5.29 -0.04 20.98
N GLN A 184 6.18 -1.00 21.21
CA GLN A 184 7.21 -0.88 22.22
C GLN A 184 8.31 0.09 21.76
N THR A 185 8.69 1.05 22.64
CA THR A 185 9.82 1.95 22.39
C THR A 185 11.12 1.18 22.55
N LEU A 186 11.98 1.23 21.55
CA LEU A 186 13.27 0.55 21.52
C LEU A 186 14.40 1.51 21.90
N VAL A 187 14.41 2.67 21.31
CA VAL A 187 15.37 3.75 21.54
C VAL A 187 14.75 5.08 21.13
N ASP A 188 15.10 6.14 21.84
CA ASP A 188 14.75 7.50 21.45
C ASP A 188 15.87 8.06 20.58
N ILE A 189 15.51 8.78 19.51
CA ILE A 189 16.47 9.48 18.66
C ILE A 189 16.19 10.98 18.81
N VAL A 190 17.20 11.70 19.27
CA VAL A 190 17.14 13.16 19.38
C VAL A 190 17.64 13.73 18.07
N ASP A 191 16.75 14.42 17.35
CA ASP A 191 17.12 15.16 16.15
C ASP A 191 17.98 16.35 16.52
N ALA A 192 19.20 16.41 16.00
CA ALA A 192 20.14 17.49 16.28
C ALA A 192 19.78 18.79 15.55
N ASN A 193 18.95 18.73 14.51
CA ASN A 193 18.63 19.86 13.65
C ASN A 193 17.38 20.64 14.10
N ASP A 194 16.55 20.06 14.97
CA ASP A 194 15.28 20.67 15.41
C ASP A 194 15.29 20.90 16.93
N ILE A 195 16.12 21.86 17.37
CA ILE A 195 16.20 22.29 18.76
C ILE A 195 15.45 23.60 18.94
N TRP A 196 14.52 23.60 19.89
CA TRP A 196 13.78 24.83 20.29
C TRP A 196 13.76 24.95 21.80
N ILE A 197 13.39 26.13 22.27
CA ILE A 197 13.27 26.43 23.69
C ILE A 197 11.79 26.57 24.07
N VAL A 198 11.43 25.98 25.21
CA VAL A 198 10.15 26.21 25.84
C VAL A 198 10.39 27.10 27.07
N ALA A 199 10.12 28.39 26.92
CA ALA A 199 10.28 29.36 27.99
C ALA A 199 8.96 29.58 28.73
N ASN A 200 8.96 29.41 30.05
CA ASN A 200 7.75 29.51 30.88
C ASN A 200 7.68 30.89 31.56
N TYR A 201 7.06 31.87 30.92
CA TYR A 201 6.87 33.22 31.48
C TYR A 201 5.67 33.31 32.40
N LYS A 202 5.74 34.20 33.42
CA LYS A 202 4.60 34.50 34.25
C LYS A 202 3.51 35.20 33.43
N GLU A 203 2.23 34.95 33.75
CA GLU A 203 1.10 35.59 33.07
C GLU A 203 1.24 37.12 32.98
N THR A 204 1.73 37.76 34.04
CA THR A 204 1.96 39.21 34.09
C THR A 204 3.06 39.70 33.13
N GLN A 205 4.03 38.84 32.75
CA GLN A 205 5.10 39.19 31.85
C GLN A 205 4.69 39.03 30.37
N THR A 206 3.69 38.20 30.09
CA THR A 206 3.29 37.91 28.70
C THR A 206 2.48 39.03 28.07
N ALA A 207 2.00 40.02 28.82
CA ALA A 207 1.17 41.12 28.31
C ALA A 207 1.83 41.89 27.14
N ASN A 208 3.15 42.04 27.15
CA ASN A 208 3.92 42.78 26.16
C ASN A 208 4.67 41.90 25.18
N ILE A 209 4.60 40.55 25.33
CA ILE A 209 5.29 39.61 24.42
C ILE A 209 4.41 39.35 23.21
N ARG A 210 5.00 39.40 22.02
CA ARG A 210 4.35 39.14 20.72
C ARG A 210 5.18 38.15 19.93
N GLU A 211 4.50 37.39 19.06
CA GLU A 211 5.18 36.55 18.07
C GLU A 211 6.07 37.41 17.16
N GLY A 212 7.26 36.91 16.84
CA GLY A 212 8.25 37.60 16.01
C GLY A 212 9.23 38.48 16.79
N GLN A 213 9.05 38.68 18.11
CA GLN A 213 10.02 39.43 18.90
C GLN A 213 11.35 38.69 19.08
N SER A 214 12.43 39.46 19.11
CA SER A 214 13.78 38.93 19.33
C SER A 214 13.97 38.57 20.83
N VAL A 215 14.65 37.47 21.05
CA VAL A 215 14.96 36.94 22.38
C VAL A 215 16.46 36.74 22.51
N GLU A 216 17.03 37.26 23.55
CA GLU A 216 18.41 36.92 23.95
C GLU A 216 18.38 35.70 24.87
N ILE A 217 19.21 34.71 24.57
CA ILE A 217 19.20 33.40 25.21
C ILE A 217 20.59 33.15 25.78
N GLU A 218 20.65 32.87 27.04
CA GLU A 218 21.87 32.43 27.74
C GLU A 218 21.64 31.00 28.24
N VAL A 219 22.63 30.12 27.92
CA VAL A 219 22.55 28.69 28.25
C VAL A 219 23.59 28.38 29.31
N ASP A 220 23.17 27.83 30.46
CA ASP A 220 24.03 27.52 31.59
C ASP A 220 25.23 26.65 31.21
N ALA A 221 25.02 25.69 30.31
CA ALA A 221 26.05 24.76 29.87
C ALA A 221 27.08 25.35 28.89
N VAL A 222 26.84 26.57 28.37
CA VAL A 222 27.70 27.26 27.40
C VAL A 222 27.92 28.69 27.85
N PRO A 223 28.64 28.89 28.96
CA PRO A 223 28.82 30.21 29.57
C PRO A 223 29.55 31.16 28.61
N GLY A 224 29.13 32.43 28.63
CA GLY A 224 29.80 33.51 27.87
C GLY A 224 29.38 33.60 26.40
N ILE A 225 28.47 32.72 25.92
CA ILE A 225 27.86 32.82 24.59
C ILE A 225 26.39 33.17 24.72
N ARG A 226 25.98 34.25 24.01
CA ARG A 226 24.58 34.66 23.90
C ARG A 226 24.05 34.25 22.55
N PHE A 227 22.94 33.55 22.57
CA PHE A 227 22.24 33.11 21.35
C PHE A 227 21.08 34.07 21.07
N GLU A 228 20.82 34.25 19.79
CA GLU A 228 19.62 34.99 19.32
C GLU A 228 18.50 34.02 18.96
N GLY A 229 17.32 34.26 19.50
CA GLY A 229 16.09 33.54 19.19
C GLY A 229 14.97 34.49 18.78
N VAL A 230 13.89 33.91 18.30
CA VAL A 230 12.65 34.60 17.96
C VAL A 230 11.48 33.86 18.60
N VAL A 231 10.55 34.60 19.20
CA VAL A 231 9.29 34.05 19.69
C VAL A 231 8.49 33.51 18.51
N LYS A 232 8.35 32.22 18.40
CA LYS A 232 7.61 31.54 17.31
C LYS A 232 6.12 31.47 17.61
N SER A 233 5.77 31.10 18.82
CA SER A 233 4.38 30.98 19.24
C SER A 233 4.23 31.15 20.75
N ILE A 234 3.07 31.63 21.16
CA ILE A 234 2.66 31.80 22.55
C ILE A 234 1.49 30.87 22.80
N SER A 235 1.59 30.04 23.83
CA SER A 235 0.48 29.16 24.20
C SER A 235 -0.76 29.95 24.59
N ARG A 236 -1.92 29.49 24.17
CA ARG A 236 -3.24 30.05 24.59
C ARG A 236 -3.76 29.47 25.91
N ALA A 237 -2.98 28.57 26.52
CA ALA A 237 -3.32 27.94 27.78
C ALA A 237 -2.11 27.97 28.73
N THR A 238 -2.36 28.04 30.03
CA THR A 238 -1.31 27.98 31.05
C THR A 238 -0.74 26.56 31.17
N GLY A 239 0.47 26.43 31.67
CA GLY A 239 1.09 25.13 31.92
C GLY A 239 0.28 24.20 32.83
N ALA A 240 -0.49 24.78 33.75
CA ALA A 240 -1.37 24.03 34.64
C ALA A 240 -2.53 23.33 33.88
N SER A 241 -2.99 23.90 32.77
CA SER A 241 -4.05 23.29 31.93
C SER A 241 -3.58 22.00 31.19
N PHE A 242 -2.27 21.82 31.03
CA PHE A 242 -1.67 20.65 30.41
C PHE A 242 -1.13 19.61 31.41
N SER A 243 -1.34 19.88 32.75
CA SER A 243 -0.89 18.96 33.80
C SER A 243 -1.78 17.71 33.81
N LEU A 244 -1.14 16.53 33.99
CA LEU A 244 -1.86 15.26 34.21
C LEU A 244 -2.74 15.28 35.48
N PHE A 245 -2.44 16.17 36.44
CA PHE A 245 -3.21 16.39 37.64
C PHE A 245 -3.60 17.89 37.73
N PRO A 246 -4.70 18.32 37.07
CA PRO A 246 -5.20 19.68 37.21
C PRO A 246 -5.55 19.95 38.66
N GLN A 247 -5.10 21.08 39.19
CA GLN A 247 -5.52 21.50 40.55
C GLN A 247 -6.99 21.91 40.50
N ASP A 248 -7.83 21.10 41.12
CA ASP A 248 -9.25 21.42 41.29
C ASP A 248 -9.43 22.35 42.50
N ASN A 249 -9.83 23.58 42.23
CA ASN A 249 -10.09 24.58 43.24
C ASN A 249 -11.53 24.50 43.83
N SER A 250 -12.27 23.40 43.59
CA SER A 250 -13.67 23.25 44.03
C SER A 250 -13.84 23.10 45.53
N ALA A 251 -12.78 22.90 46.31
CA ALA A 251 -12.82 22.73 47.78
C ALA A 251 -12.93 24.03 48.59
N GLY A 252 -13.22 25.18 47.98
CA GLY A 252 -13.59 26.44 48.69
C GLY A 252 -12.41 27.26 49.20
N ASN A 253 -11.17 26.84 49.11
CA ASN A 253 -10.02 27.61 49.55
C ASN A 253 -9.19 28.07 48.34
N PHE A 254 -9.58 29.22 47.75
CA PHE A 254 -8.90 29.77 46.59
C PHE A 254 -7.56 30.41 46.99
N VAL A 255 -6.47 29.76 46.65
CA VAL A 255 -5.12 30.34 46.71
C VAL A 255 -4.75 30.77 45.30
N LYS A 256 -4.49 32.06 45.09
CA LYS A 256 -4.02 32.59 43.82
C LYS A 256 -2.59 32.08 43.55
N VAL A 257 -2.46 31.06 42.72
CA VAL A 257 -1.14 30.54 42.26
C VAL A 257 -0.74 31.27 40.98
N GLU A 258 0.50 31.75 40.92
CA GLU A 258 1.06 32.36 39.72
C GLU A 258 1.03 31.35 38.56
N GLN A 259 0.28 31.68 37.52
CA GLN A 259 0.23 30.86 36.31
C GLN A 259 1.39 31.22 35.38
N ARG A 260 1.91 30.18 34.68
CA ARG A 260 2.96 30.36 33.66
C ARG A 260 2.42 29.96 32.29
N ILE A 261 2.78 30.74 31.29
CA ILE A 261 2.43 30.52 29.88
C ILE A 261 3.66 30.08 29.13
N PRO A 262 3.65 28.89 28.52
CA PRO A 262 4.79 28.44 27.74
C PRO A 262 4.86 29.16 26.38
N LEU A 263 6.05 29.63 26.04
CA LEU A 263 6.42 30.21 24.76
C LEU A 263 7.38 29.30 24.05
N ARG A 264 7.18 29.09 22.75
CA ARG A 264 8.14 28.43 21.87
C ARG A 264 9.06 29.48 21.24
N ILE A 265 10.36 29.33 21.46
CA ILE A 265 11.39 30.20 20.91
C ILE A 265 12.28 29.34 20.00
N GLU A 266 12.50 29.79 18.77
CA GLU A 266 13.38 29.15 17.81
C GLU A 266 14.66 29.96 17.65
N PHE A 267 15.79 29.27 17.47
CA PHE A 267 17.08 29.94 17.24
C PHE A 267 17.09 30.59 15.85
N THR A 268 17.68 31.76 15.72
CA THR A 268 17.83 32.44 14.44
C THR A 268 19.04 31.90 13.67
N GLY A 269 19.02 32.02 12.33
CA GLY A 269 20.16 31.61 11.49
C GLY A 269 21.45 32.43 11.68
N LYS A 270 21.43 33.45 12.56
CA LYS A 270 22.62 34.28 12.88
C LYS A 270 23.56 33.59 13.89
N ASN A 271 23.07 32.58 14.61
CA ASN A 271 23.87 31.87 15.57
C ASN A 271 24.93 31.00 14.90
N ASN A 272 26.10 30.92 15.53
CA ASN A 272 27.19 30.05 15.05
C ASN A 272 26.76 28.58 15.17
N LYS A 273 26.85 27.82 14.09
CA LYS A 273 26.46 26.39 14.07
C LYS A 273 27.27 25.54 15.05
N ALA A 274 28.56 25.81 15.20
CA ALA A 274 29.42 25.06 16.13
C ALA A 274 28.97 25.23 17.59
N ASP A 275 28.39 26.38 17.95
CA ASP A 275 27.89 26.64 19.30
C ASP A 275 26.51 26.00 19.50
N LEU A 276 25.65 26.00 18.45
CA LEU A 276 24.37 25.29 18.47
C LEU A 276 24.56 23.77 18.62
N GLU A 277 25.58 23.18 18.02
CA GLU A 277 25.89 21.75 18.15
C GLU A 277 26.27 21.32 19.57
N ARG A 278 26.64 22.29 20.44
CA ARG A 278 26.92 22.03 21.85
C ARG A 278 25.67 21.92 22.71
N LEU A 279 24.55 22.42 22.23
CA LEU A 279 23.27 22.37 22.94
C LEU A 279 22.72 20.96 23.00
N ARG A 280 22.03 20.64 24.08
CA ARG A 280 21.37 19.36 24.29
C ARG A 280 19.97 19.58 24.81
N ALA A 281 19.03 18.74 24.40
CA ALA A 281 17.67 18.77 24.93
C ALA A 281 17.67 18.59 26.46
N GLY A 282 16.89 19.39 27.16
CA GLY A 282 16.80 19.37 28.61
C GLY A 282 17.78 20.26 29.35
N MET A 283 18.64 21.05 28.64
CA MET A 283 19.46 22.08 29.26
C MET A 283 18.60 23.23 29.77
N ASN A 284 19.07 23.84 30.91
CA ASN A 284 18.47 25.07 31.42
C ASN A 284 18.95 26.28 30.63
N VAL A 285 18.04 27.19 30.41
CA VAL A 285 18.27 28.42 29.66
C VAL A 285 17.58 29.62 30.32
N GLU A 286 18.21 30.77 30.28
CA GLU A 286 17.61 32.05 30.60
C GLU A 286 17.27 32.78 29.29
N CYS A 287 16.03 33.32 29.21
CA CYS A 287 15.54 33.99 28.02
C CYS A 287 15.07 35.40 28.35
N GLU A 288 15.63 36.39 27.69
CA GLU A 288 15.26 37.78 27.82
C GLU A 288 14.63 38.29 26.50
N VAL A 289 13.31 38.59 26.55
CA VAL A 289 12.60 39.15 25.40
C VAL A 289 12.87 40.63 25.31
N LYS A 290 13.33 41.08 24.14
CA LYS A 290 13.55 42.52 23.88
C LYS A 290 12.24 43.15 23.41
N TYR A 291 11.76 44.12 24.17
CA TYR A 291 10.51 44.86 23.90
C TYR A 291 10.75 46.02 22.92
#